data_d163f12965dc42191630a53eee39f698
#
_entry.id   d163f12965dc42191630a53eee39f698
#
_cell.length_a   1.000
_cell.length_b   1.000
_cell.length_c   1.000
_cell.angle_alpha   90.00
_cell.angle_beta   90.00
_cell.angle_gamma   90.00
#
_symmetry.space_group_name_H-M   'P 1'
#
loop_
_entity.id
_entity.type
_entity.pdbx_description
1 polymer ?
#
loop_
_entity_poly.entity_id
_entity_poly.type
_entity_poly.pdbx_seq_one_letter_code
_entity_poly.pdbx_strand_id
1 'polypeptide(L)'
;GTFAPTHHASVFWRESVKAGGETFGRVINTSSPSGIYGNVGQTNYGAAKAGIAAFSVIAAQELFKYGVTVNCLAPTAISRLTEPLMGGTDGVSEEIRESMSPRWIALIATWLCSEEAQNVTGRVFDIRGDKLGIAEGWHLGPSETQGDEPSELDDVVKTLMEKARLNADMSGRDREGPGFPPNTI
;
A
#
# COMPACT_ATOMS: atom_id res chain seq x y z
N GLY A 1 13.68 -5.41 -8.38
CA GLY A 1 14.31 -4.19 -7.94
C GLY A 1 14.26 -3.97 -6.44
N THR A 2 13.09 -4.04 -5.79
CA THR A 2 12.92 -3.62 -4.38
C THR A 2 13.65 -4.53 -3.38
N PHE A 3 13.60 -5.84 -3.55
CA PHE A 3 14.20 -6.81 -2.61
C PHE A 3 15.71 -6.65 -2.48
N ALA A 4 16.45 -6.64 -3.59
CA ALA A 4 17.91 -6.68 -3.55
C ALA A 4 18.56 -5.50 -2.80
N PRO A 5 18.22 -4.22 -3.07
CA PRO A 5 18.80 -3.12 -2.32
C PRO A 5 18.41 -3.15 -0.84
N THR A 6 17.15 -3.50 -0.50
CA THR A 6 16.73 -3.63 0.89
C THR A 6 17.49 -4.76 1.60
N HIS A 7 17.68 -5.89 0.95
CA HIS A 7 18.46 -7.02 1.50
C HIS A 7 19.89 -6.61 1.82
N HIS A 8 20.61 -6.00 0.87
CA HIS A 8 22.00 -5.59 1.11
C HIS A 8 22.12 -4.53 2.19
N ALA A 9 21.22 -3.53 2.20
CA ALA A 9 21.19 -2.52 3.24
C ALA A 9 20.90 -3.12 4.62
N SER A 10 19.94 -4.06 4.70
CA SER A 10 19.57 -4.72 5.95
C SER A 10 20.71 -5.55 6.55
N VAL A 11 21.49 -6.21 5.71
CA VAL A 11 22.70 -6.94 6.16
C VAL A 11 23.69 -5.96 6.78
N PHE A 12 23.98 -4.85 6.10
CA PHE A 12 24.88 -3.81 6.61
C PHE A 12 24.43 -3.26 7.96
N TRP A 13 23.18 -2.84 8.11
CA TRP A 13 22.65 -2.31 9.36
C TRP A 13 22.66 -3.33 10.48
N ARG A 14 22.25 -4.56 10.20
CA ARG A 14 22.27 -5.65 11.17
C ARG A 14 23.68 -5.93 11.71
N GLU A 15 24.68 -6.01 10.84
CA GLU A 15 26.06 -6.27 11.25
C GLU A 15 26.64 -5.06 12.00
N SER A 16 26.30 -3.83 11.64
CA SER A 16 26.68 -2.62 12.38
C SER A 16 26.16 -2.66 13.83
N VAL A 17 24.87 -2.96 14.02
CA VAL A 17 24.29 -3.05 15.38
C VAL A 17 24.89 -4.20 16.18
N LYS A 18 25.13 -5.36 15.57
CA LYS A 18 25.80 -6.48 16.26
C LYS A 18 27.22 -6.16 16.70
N ALA A 19 27.90 -5.29 15.97
CA ALA A 19 29.23 -4.80 16.34
C ALA A 19 29.20 -3.68 17.42
N GLY A 20 28.01 -3.36 17.97
CA GLY A 20 27.84 -2.34 19.00
C GLY A 20 27.67 -0.91 18.47
N GLY A 21 27.48 -0.75 17.15
CA GLY A 21 27.19 0.53 16.53
C GLY A 21 25.69 0.87 16.58
N GLU A 22 25.39 2.12 16.28
CA GLU A 22 24.04 2.63 16.10
C GLU A 22 23.70 2.69 14.61
N THR A 23 22.41 2.64 14.28
CA THR A 23 21.93 2.82 12.92
C THR A 23 20.77 3.79 12.85
N PHE A 24 20.70 4.47 11.71
CA PHE A 24 19.59 5.34 11.34
C PHE A 24 19.09 4.91 9.93
N GLY A 25 18.62 3.66 9.85
CA GLY A 25 18.17 3.10 8.57
C GLY A 25 16.75 3.54 8.21
N ARG A 26 16.56 3.97 6.97
CA ARG A 26 15.26 4.36 6.41
C ARG A 26 15.08 3.70 5.05
N VAL A 27 14.02 2.90 4.92
CA VAL A 27 13.65 2.25 3.67
C VAL A 27 12.28 2.77 3.25
N ILE A 28 12.19 3.31 2.05
CA ILE A 28 10.95 3.77 1.45
C ILE A 28 10.76 3.03 0.13
N ASN A 29 9.79 2.14 0.10
CA ASN A 29 9.42 1.39 -1.09
C ASN A 29 8.24 2.06 -1.79
N THR A 30 8.07 1.78 -3.08
CA THR A 30 6.98 2.36 -3.87
C THR A 30 6.08 1.26 -4.42
N SER A 31 4.87 1.18 -3.90
CA SER A 31 3.75 0.39 -4.40
C SER A 31 2.90 1.20 -5.38
N SER A 32 1.62 0.95 -5.41
CA SER A 32 0.62 1.66 -6.22
C SER A 32 -0.78 1.40 -5.66
N PRO A 33 -1.74 2.31 -5.81
CA PRO A 33 -3.15 2.03 -5.57
C PRO A 33 -3.65 0.79 -6.31
N SER A 34 -3.12 0.51 -7.51
CA SER A 34 -3.43 -0.73 -8.26
C SER A 34 -3.04 -2.00 -7.53
N GLY A 35 -1.98 -1.96 -6.71
CA GLY A 35 -1.56 -3.09 -5.89
C GLY A 35 -2.29 -3.17 -4.55
N ILE A 36 -2.85 -2.07 -4.06
CA ILE A 36 -3.54 -2.02 -2.78
C ILE A 36 -5.04 -2.30 -2.96
N TYR A 37 -5.68 -1.67 -3.95
CA TYR A 37 -7.13 -1.72 -4.16
C TYR A 37 -7.53 -2.52 -5.40
N GLY A 38 -6.57 -2.90 -6.25
CA GLY A 38 -6.81 -3.56 -7.52
C GLY A 38 -7.20 -2.59 -8.64
N ASN A 39 -6.76 -2.89 -9.87
CA ASN A 39 -7.13 -2.12 -11.07
C ASN A 39 -7.32 -3.07 -12.25
N VAL A 40 -8.48 -2.98 -12.89
CA VAL A 40 -8.84 -3.82 -14.05
C VAL A 40 -7.81 -3.63 -15.17
N GLY A 41 -7.35 -4.72 -15.75
CA GLY A 41 -6.34 -4.72 -16.82
C GLY A 41 -4.89 -4.65 -16.33
N GLN A 42 -4.65 -4.59 -15.02
CA GLN A 42 -3.31 -4.49 -14.43
C GLN A 42 -2.97 -5.65 -13.48
N THR A 43 -3.41 -6.86 -13.76
CA THR A 43 -3.23 -8.03 -12.89
C THR A 43 -1.76 -8.27 -12.52
N ASN A 44 -0.85 -8.27 -13.51
CA ASN A 44 0.58 -8.47 -13.30
C ASN A 44 1.24 -7.29 -12.55
N TYR A 45 0.89 -6.07 -12.92
CA TYR A 45 1.39 -4.86 -12.26
C TYR A 45 0.86 -4.77 -10.82
N GLY A 46 -0.44 -4.98 -10.63
CA GLY A 46 -1.09 -5.00 -9.32
C GLY A 46 -0.48 -6.04 -8.41
N ALA A 47 -0.28 -7.28 -8.89
CA ALA A 47 0.38 -8.34 -8.12
C ALA A 47 1.80 -7.97 -7.68
N ALA A 48 2.61 -7.40 -8.59
CA ALA A 48 3.95 -6.94 -8.27
C ALA A 48 3.95 -5.83 -7.21
N LYS A 49 3.03 -4.87 -7.32
CA LYS A 49 2.92 -3.74 -6.38
C LYS A 49 2.32 -4.14 -5.03
N ALA A 50 1.39 -5.10 -5.00
CA ALA A 50 0.91 -5.73 -3.76
C ALA A 50 2.05 -6.45 -3.03
N GLY A 51 2.89 -7.20 -3.77
CA GLY A 51 4.08 -7.85 -3.22
C GLY A 51 5.06 -6.87 -2.58
N ILE A 52 5.24 -5.68 -3.14
CA ILE A 52 6.09 -4.62 -2.54
C ILE A 52 5.49 -4.11 -1.22
N ALA A 53 4.18 -3.91 -1.16
CA ALA A 53 3.52 -3.48 0.07
C ALA A 53 3.66 -4.52 1.19
N ALA A 54 3.36 -5.79 0.89
CA ALA A 54 3.51 -6.90 1.83
C ALA A 54 4.98 -7.07 2.30
N PHE A 55 5.93 -7.03 1.36
CA PHE A 55 7.36 -7.05 1.65
C PHE A 55 7.76 -5.94 2.63
N SER A 56 7.26 -4.72 2.43
CA SER A 56 7.58 -3.57 3.28
C SER A 56 7.07 -3.75 4.71
N VAL A 57 5.87 -4.29 4.87
CA VAL A 57 5.28 -4.58 6.20
C VAL A 57 6.08 -5.64 6.93
N ILE A 58 6.47 -6.72 6.25
CA ILE A 58 7.27 -7.82 6.84
C ILE A 58 8.67 -7.32 7.20
N ALA A 59 9.34 -6.64 6.27
CA ALA A 59 10.68 -6.09 6.51
C ALA A 59 10.70 -5.07 7.66
N ALA A 60 9.62 -4.29 7.85
CA ALA A 60 9.48 -3.39 8.98
C ALA A 60 9.53 -4.13 10.32
N GLN A 61 8.81 -5.25 10.43
CA GLN A 61 8.80 -6.08 11.65
C GLN A 61 10.17 -6.70 11.94
N GLU A 62 10.86 -7.17 10.89
CA GLU A 62 12.17 -7.81 11.02
C GLU A 62 13.28 -6.82 11.39
N LEU A 63 13.21 -5.59 10.84
CA LEU A 63 14.31 -4.63 10.91
C LEU A 63 14.16 -3.59 12.03
N PHE A 64 12.99 -3.44 12.62
CA PHE A 64 12.73 -2.45 13.67
C PHE A 64 13.70 -2.56 14.85
N LYS A 65 14.01 -3.78 15.27
CA LYS A 65 14.98 -4.05 16.35
C LYS A 65 16.42 -3.59 16.07
N TYR A 66 16.72 -3.24 14.82
CA TYR A 66 18.00 -2.70 14.39
C TYR A 66 17.94 -1.19 14.13
N GLY A 67 16.90 -0.48 14.59
CA GLY A 67 16.76 0.96 14.39
C GLY A 67 16.40 1.36 12.95
N VAL A 68 15.90 0.42 12.14
CA VAL A 68 15.54 0.64 10.74
C VAL A 68 14.02 0.71 10.60
N THR A 69 13.52 1.77 9.97
CA THR A 69 12.11 1.86 9.58
C THR A 69 11.94 1.51 8.11
N VAL A 70 10.84 0.84 7.79
CA VAL A 70 10.48 0.47 6.42
C VAL A 70 9.04 0.89 6.17
N ASN A 71 8.81 1.76 5.21
CA ASN A 71 7.48 2.22 4.82
C ASN A 71 7.28 2.11 3.32
N CYS A 72 6.03 2.17 2.89
CA CYS A 72 5.67 2.04 1.49
C CYS A 72 4.79 3.20 1.05
N LEU A 73 5.01 3.73 -0.14
CA LEU A 73 4.20 4.76 -0.76
C LEU A 73 3.37 4.16 -1.89
N ALA A 74 2.11 4.54 -1.99
CA ALA A 74 1.20 4.23 -3.09
C ALA A 74 0.76 5.55 -3.75
N PRO A 75 1.58 6.11 -4.66
CA PRO A 75 1.37 7.44 -5.17
C PRO A 75 0.40 7.50 -6.36
N THR A 76 -0.36 8.60 -6.42
CA THR A 76 -1.12 9.05 -7.58
C THR A 76 -0.82 10.53 -7.82
N ALA A 77 -0.24 10.85 -8.97
CA ALA A 77 0.10 12.22 -9.35
C ALA A 77 0.00 12.39 -10.88
N ILE A 78 -0.16 13.63 -11.33
CA ILE A 78 -0.03 13.98 -12.74
C ILE A 78 1.46 14.15 -13.05
N SER A 79 1.95 13.35 -13.98
CA SER A 79 3.33 13.38 -14.44
C SER A 79 3.38 13.07 -15.93
N ARG A 80 4.51 13.31 -16.58
CA ARG A 80 4.70 12.92 -17.99
C ARG A 80 4.42 11.46 -18.30
N LEU A 81 4.52 10.56 -17.30
CA LEU A 81 4.21 9.14 -17.47
C LEU A 81 2.72 8.83 -17.30
N THR A 82 2.01 9.57 -16.44
CA THR A 82 0.61 9.34 -16.13
C THR A 82 -0.34 10.15 -17.00
N GLU A 83 0.11 11.26 -17.54
CA GLU A 83 -0.65 12.15 -18.42
C GLU A 83 -1.31 11.44 -19.61
N PRO A 84 -0.60 10.58 -20.38
CA PRO A 84 -1.23 9.82 -21.46
C PRO A 84 -2.29 8.82 -20.99
N LEU A 85 -2.14 8.27 -19.78
CA LEU A 85 -3.09 7.32 -19.20
C LEU A 85 -4.39 7.99 -18.72
N MET A 86 -4.34 9.30 -18.51
CA MET A 86 -5.48 10.12 -18.11
C MET A 86 -6.20 10.77 -19.31
N GLY A 87 -5.85 10.37 -20.53
CA GLY A 87 -6.43 10.96 -21.75
C GLY A 87 -5.80 12.29 -22.17
N GLY A 88 -4.61 12.60 -21.65
CA GLY A 88 -3.96 13.88 -21.81
C GLY A 88 -4.32 14.87 -20.71
N THR A 89 -3.67 16.02 -20.71
CA THR A 89 -3.93 17.10 -19.75
C THR A 89 -4.48 18.36 -20.41
N ASP A 90 -4.90 18.26 -21.67
CA ASP A 90 -5.56 19.36 -22.36
C ASP A 90 -6.88 19.71 -21.65
N GLY A 91 -6.95 20.94 -21.16
CA GLY A 91 -8.10 21.39 -20.35
C GLY A 91 -8.02 21.14 -18.84
N VAL A 92 -6.98 20.51 -18.33
CA VAL A 92 -6.76 20.41 -16.89
C VAL A 92 -6.31 21.78 -16.35
N SER A 93 -7.05 22.32 -15.37
CA SER A 93 -6.72 23.61 -14.76
C SER A 93 -5.37 23.57 -14.03
N GLU A 94 -4.72 24.71 -13.91
CA GLU A 94 -3.47 24.84 -13.15
C GLU A 94 -3.64 24.44 -11.68
N GLU A 95 -4.78 24.72 -11.09
CA GLU A 95 -5.15 24.31 -9.73
C GLU A 95 -5.13 22.76 -9.58
N ILE A 96 -5.69 22.03 -10.55
CA ILE A 96 -5.67 20.57 -10.55
C ILE A 96 -4.24 20.07 -10.78
N ARG A 97 -3.46 20.68 -11.66
CA ARG A 97 -2.05 20.33 -11.89
C ARG A 97 -1.23 20.48 -10.61
N GLU A 98 -1.41 21.58 -9.90
CA GLU A 98 -0.70 21.84 -8.66
C GLU A 98 -1.16 20.90 -7.54
N SER A 99 -2.44 20.67 -7.37
CA SER A 99 -2.98 19.75 -6.36
C SER A 99 -2.55 18.29 -6.62
N MET A 100 -2.32 17.90 -7.88
CA MET A 100 -1.88 16.58 -8.29
C MET A 100 -0.38 16.51 -8.62
N SER A 101 0.39 17.50 -8.20
CA SER A 101 1.82 17.58 -8.46
C SER A 101 2.60 16.45 -7.78
N PRO A 102 3.60 15.83 -8.44
CA PRO A 102 4.50 14.84 -7.84
C PRO A 102 5.26 15.34 -6.61
N ARG A 103 5.36 16.66 -6.40
CA ARG A 103 6.03 17.25 -5.23
C ARG A 103 5.45 16.77 -3.89
N TRP A 104 4.16 16.46 -3.85
CA TRP A 104 3.49 15.98 -2.65
C TRP A 104 4.04 14.63 -2.19
N ILE A 105 4.43 13.79 -3.14
CA ILE A 105 5.06 12.49 -2.86
C ILE A 105 6.46 12.71 -2.26
N ALA A 106 7.20 13.70 -2.76
CA ALA A 106 8.52 14.02 -2.25
C ALA A 106 8.48 14.52 -0.80
N LEU A 107 7.45 15.26 -0.41
CA LEU A 107 7.30 15.78 0.96
C LEU A 107 7.22 14.64 1.98
N ILE A 108 6.32 13.68 1.77
CA ILE A 108 6.18 12.55 2.70
C ILE A 108 7.42 11.64 2.67
N ALA A 109 8.01 11.42 1.49
CA ALA A 109 9.25 10.65 1.38
C ALA A 109 10.38 11.30 2.17
N THR A 110 10.55 12.61 2.06
CA THR A 110 11.57 13.36 2.82
C THR A 110 11.30 13.29 4.32
N TRP A 111 10.04 13.49 4.73
CA TRP A 111 9.68 13.42 6.16
C TRP A 111 9.95 12.02 6.74
N LEU A 112 9.62 10.96 6.01
CA LEU A 112 9.91 9.59 6.44
C LEU A 112 11.41 9.28 6.56
N CYS A 113 12.27 10.09 5.96
CA CYS A 113 13.72 10.00 6.12
C CYS A 113 14.26 10.74 7.34
N SER A 114 13.43 11.53 8.04
CA SER A 114 13.86 12.35 9.17
C SER A 114 13.85 11.58 10.51
N GLU A 115 14.34 12.23 11.55
CA GLU A 115 14.34 11.71 12.93
C GLU A 115 12.92 11.66 13.52
N GLU A 116 12.06 12.62 13.15
CA GLU A 116 10.67 12.70 13.61
C GLU A 116 9.87 11.45 13.23
N ALA A 117 10.26 10.79 12.14
CA ALA A 117 9.61 9.57 11.66
C ALA A 117 10.17 8.27 12.24
N GLN A 118 11.04 8.34 13.26
CA GLN A 118 11.72 7.16 13.83
C GLN A 118 10.78 6.05 14.35
N ASN A 119 9.56 6.42 14.73
CA ASN A 119 8.54 5.50 15.23
C ASN A 119 7.48 5.13 14.18
N VAL A 120 7.65 5.58 12.93
CA VAL A 120 6.74 5.29 11.83
C VAL A 120 7.35 4.21 10.97
N THR A 121 6.81 3.01 11.07
CA THR A 121 7.28 1.84 10.31
C THR A 121 6.14 0.88 9.99
N GLY A 122 6.27 0.12 8.90
CA GLY A 122 5.29 -0.86 8.45
C GLY A 122 4.01 -0.24 7.90
N ARG A 123 4.04 1.03 7.50
CA ARG A 123 2.86 1.72 6.95
C ARG A 123 2.91 1.82 5.43
N VAL A 124 1.72 1.78 4.85
CA VAL A 124 1.50 2.05 3.44
C VAL A 124 0.75 3.38 3.34
N PHE A 125 1.40 4.37 2.77
CA PHE A 125 0.82 5.71 2.57
C PHE A 125 0.19 5.80 1.19
N ASP A 126 -1.10 6.10 1.13
CA ASP A 126 -1.80 6.46 -0.11
C ASP A 126 -1.70 7.97 -0.31
N ILE A 127 -1.04 8.37 -1.39
CA ILE A 127 -0.83 9.77 -1.73
C ILE A 127 -1.58 10.09 -3.02
N ARG A 128 -2.58 10.93 -2.94
CA ARG A 128 -3.37 11.40 -4.10
C ARG A 128 -3.21 12.90 -4.26
N GLY A 129 -2.20 13.28 -5.03
CA GLY A 129 -1.82 14.68 -5.08
C GLY A 129 -1.55 15.21 -3.68
N ASP A 130 -2.22 16.27 -3.28
CA ASP A 130 -2.09 16.93 -1.97
C ASP A 130 -2.78 16.20 -0.80
N LYS A 131 -3.45 15.08 -1.05
CA LYS A 131 -4.10 14.26 -0.02
C LYS A 131 -3.19 13.13 0.41
N LEU A 132 -2.99 13.01 1.71
CA LEU A 132 -2.22 11.96 2.36
C LEU A 132 -3.13 11.11 3.23
N GLY A 133 -3.13 9.80 3.00
CA GLY A 133 -3.85 8.82 3.78
C GLY A 133 -2.97 7.62 4.15
N ILE A 134 -3.48 6.76 5.01
CA ILE A 134 -2.88 5.46 5.30
C ILE A 134 -3.82 4.39 4.75
N ALA A 135 -3.28 3.53 3.87
CA ALA A 135 -3.97 2.32 3.48
C ALA A 135 -3.85 1.31 4.63
N GLU A 136 -4.97 1.00 5.26
CA GLU A 136 -5.02 -0.02 6.30
C GLU A 136 -4.88 -1.40 5.65
N GLY A 137 -4.12 -2.26 6.30
CA GLY A 137 -3.88 -3.62 5.83
C GLY A 137 -5.07 -4.54 6.09
N TRP A 138 -4.89 -5.80 5.74
CA TRP A 138 -5.88 -6.84 5.98
C TRP A 138 -6.12 -7.04 7.48
N HIS A 139 -7.38 -7.05 7.86
CA HIS A 139 -7.85 -7.41 9.18
C HIS A 139 -8.77 -8.62 9.05
N LEU A 140 -8.81 -9.49 10.08
CA LEU A 140 -9.78 -10.56 10.12
C LEU A 140 -11.19 -9.93 10.20
N GLY A 141 -12.00 -10.24 9.21
CA GLY A 141 -13.41 -9.84 9.17
C GLY A 141 -14.31 -10.75 10.01
N PRO A 142 -15.60 -10.84 9.66
CA PRO A 142 -16.52 -11.76 10.31
C PRO A 142 -16.02 -13.20 10.15
N SER A 143 -16.26 -14.01 11.16
CA SER A 143 -15.89 -15.42 11.16
C SER A 143 -17.07 -16.25 11.67
N GLU A 144 -17.28 -17.42 11.09
CA GLU A 144 -18.28 -18.39 11.48
C GLU A 144 -17.64 -19.78 11.55
N THR A 145 -18.26 -20.69 12.29
CA THR A 145 -17.84 -22.09 12.27
C THR A 145 -18.41 -22.75 11.03
N GLN A 146 -17.54 -23.30 10.18
CA GLN A 146 -17.99 -24.13 9.05
C GLN A 146 -18.47 -25.50 9.56
N GLY A 147 -19.42 -26.09 8.83
CA GLY A 147 -19.87 -27.46 9.09
C GLY A 147 -18.87 -28.51 8.59
N ASP A 148 -19.15 -29.76 8.88
CA ASP A 148 -18.31 -30.91 8.50
C ASP A 148 -18.50 -31.31 7.02
N GLU A 149 -19.61 -30.87 6.40
CA GLU A 149 -19.96 -31.23 5.03
C GLU A 149 -20.00 -30.01 4.10
N PRO A 150 -19.55 -30.14 2.84
CA PRO A 150 -19.58 -29.03 1.87
C PRO A 150 -20.96 -28.41 1.64
N SER A 151 -22.04 -29.18 1.82
CA SER A 151 -23.43 -28.71 1.68
C SER A 151 -23.82 -27.66 2.73
N GLU A 152 -23.14 -27.62 3.87
CA GLU A 152 -23.41 -26.68 4.97
C GLU A 152 -22.71 -25.32 4.73
N LEU A 153 -21.76 -25.25 3.77
CA LEU A 153 -20.99 -24.03 3.50
C LEU A 153 -21.81 -22.92 2.83
N ASP A 154 -22.90 -23.25 2.13
CA ASP A 154 -23.70 -22.24 1.43
C ASP A 154 -24.25 -21.18 2.38
N ASP A 155 -24.87 -21.59 3.48
CA ASP A 155 -25.43 -20.68 4.49
C ASP A 155 -24.33 -19.95 5.29
N VAL A 156 -23.24 -20.64 5.59
CA VAL A 156 -22.06 -20.03 6.26
C VAL A 156 -21.47 -18.94 5.40
N VAL A 157 -21.23 -19.20 4.12
CA VAL A 157 -20.65 -18.21 3.20
C VAL A 157 -21.60 -17.03 2.98
N LYS A 158 -22.90 -17.25 2.81
CA LYS A 158 -23.90 -16.17 2.71
C LYS A 158 -23.86 -15.26 3.94
N THR A 159 -23.86 -15.86 5.15
CA THR A 159 -23.78 -15.12 6.40
C THR A 159 -22.49 -14.28 6.50
N LEU A 160 -21.34 -14.84 6.08
CA LEU A 160 -20.07 -14.12 6.04
C LEU A 160 -20.11 -12.96 5.06
N MET A 161 -20.68 -13.17 3.87
CA MET A 161 -20.74 -12.13 2.83
C MET A 161 -21.67 -10.97 3.21
N GLU A 162 -22.77 -11.24 3.89
CA GLU A 162 -23.69 -10.20 4.41
C GLU A 162 -23.01 -9.30 5.46
N LYS A 163 -22.12 -9.88 6.27
CA LYS A 163 -21.43 -9.17 7.36
C LYS A 163 -20.09 -8.57 6.93
N ALA A 164 -19.49 -9.07 5.86
CA ALA A 164 -18.17 -8.65 5.42
C ALA A 164 -18.21 -7.24 4.81
N ARG A 165 -17.17 -6.45 5.09
CA ARG A 165 -16.97 -5.18 4.44
C ARG A 165 -16.67 -5.38 2.95
N LEU A 166 -17.25 -4.56 2.11
CA LEU A 166 -16.98 -4.57 0.66
C LEU A 166 -15.51 -4.23 0.38
N ASN A 167 -14.99 -4.77 -0.73
CA ASN A 167 -13.67 -4.36 -1.21
C ASN A 167 -13.71 -2.92 -1.70
N ALA A 168 -12.68 -2.16 -1.38
CA ALA A 168 -12.51 -0.82 -1.88
C ALA A 168 -12.29 -0.80 -3.40
N ASP A 169 -12.74 0.25 -4.05
CA ASP A 169 -12.35 0.56 -5.42
C ASP A 169 -10.97 1.26 -5.46
N MET A 170 -10.53 1.67 -6.65
CA MET A 170 -9.26 2.37 -6.84
C MET A 170 -9.16 3.71 -6.10
N SER A 171 -10.25 4.24 -5.56
CA SER A 171 -10.24 5.43 -4.70
C SER A 171 -9.89 5.11 -3.24
N GLY A 172 -9.79 3.83 -2.87
CA GLY A 172 -9.60 3.37 -1.50
C GLY A 172 -10.86 3.47 -0.64
N ARG A 173 -12.02 3.69 -1.25
CA ARG A 173 -13.32 3.76 -0.58
C ARG A 173 -14.12 2.50 -0.83
N ASP A 174 -15.01 2.17 0.10
CA ASP A 174 -15.95 1.09 -0.10
C ASP A 174 -16.79 1.37 -1.34
N ARG A 175 -16.99 0.36 -2.18
CA ARG A 175 -17.88 0.51 -3.34
C ARG A 175 -19.31 0.64 -2.87
N GLU A 176 -19.99 1.66 -3.35
CA GLU A 176 -21.43 1.79 -3.21
C GLU A 176 -22.10 1.12 -4.41
N GLY A 177 -23.04 0.20 -4.12
CA GLY A 177 -23.89 -0.43 -5.12
C GLY A 177 -23.59 -1.91 -5.39
N PRO A 178 -24.63 -2.67 -5.78
CA PRO A 178 -24.51 -4.09 -6.11
C PRO A 178 -23.87 -4.29 -7.49
N GLY A 179 -23.21 -5.39 -7.68
CA GLY A 179 -22.93 -5.94 -8.99
C GLY A 179 -21.56 -5.66 -9.60
N PHE A 180 -20.58 -5.16 -8.83
CA PHE A 180 -19.21 -5.10 -9.33
C PHE A 180 -18.33 -6.21 -8.73
N PRO A 181 -17.63 -7.01 -9.55
CA PRO A 181 -16.61 -7.91 -9.04
C PRO A 181 -15.58 -7.13 -8.22
N PRO A 182 -15.06 -7.67 -7.12
CA PRO A 182 -15.28 -9.01 -6.55
C PRO A 182 -16.45 -9.10 -5.54
N ASN A 183 -17.30 -8.10 -5.44
CA ASN A 183 -18.40 -8.01 -4.47
C ASN A 183 -19.74 -8.48 -5.05
N THR A 184 -19.70 -9.34 -6.05
CA THR A 184 -20.89 -9.93 -6.66
C THR A 184 -21.32 -11.16 -5.88
N ILE A 185 -22.22 -10.98 -4.98
CA ILE A 185 -23.11 -12.04 -4.51
C ILE A 185 -24.53 -11.53 -4.60
#